data_70fd025aed0115c1fde9351a074216c6
#
_entry.id   70fd025aed0115c1fde9351a074216c6
#
_cell.length_a   1.000
_cell.length_b   1.000
_cell.length_c   1.000
_cell.angle_alpha   90.00
_cell.angle_beta   90.00
_cell.angle_gamma   90.00
#
_symmetry.space_group_name_H-M   'P 1'
#
loop_
_entity.id
_entity.type
_entity.pdbx_description
1 polymer ?
#
loop_
_entity_poly.entity_id
_entity_poly.type
_entity_poly.pdbx_seq_one_letter_code
_entity_poly.pdbx_strand_id
1 'polypeptide(L)'
;MSQKFVGVWKLVSFEFHQGNKVTYPLGDKPQGYIMYLSNGYMSVHMIATERLQFAVNDHLGGTLEEYADAGKTYAGYCGTYEVREDTVIHNVEVSFFPNWTGIQFIRHFKLDGDMLTLSTPPMLFEGLEQTAHLVWQKIAN
;
A
#
# COMPACT_ATOMS: atom_id res chain seq x y z
N MET A 1 1.90 -20.07 9.82
CA MET A 1 1.12 -19.14 8.96
C MET A 1 1.85 -17.84 8.76
N SER A 2 2.17 -17.11 9.83
CA SER A 2 2.83 -15.80 9.71
C SER A 2 4.19 -15.87 9.04
N GLN A 3 4.93 -16.98 9.20
CA GLN A 3 6.25 -17.13 8.59
C GLN A 3 6.22 -17.04 7.07
N LYS A 4 5.10 -17.41 6.43
CA LYS A 4 4.98 -17.31 4.97
C LYS A 4 4.87 -15.86 4.51
N PHE A 5 4.46 -14.95 5.39
CA PHE A 5 4.41 -13.52 5.11
C PHE A 5 5.78 -12.86 5.23
N VAL A 6 6.66 -13.41 6.07
CA VAL A 6 7.95 -12.78 6.36
C VAL A 6 8.77 -12.63 5.09
N GLY A 7 9.24 -11.41 4.85
CA GLY A 7 10.09 -11.12 3.71
C GLY A 7 9.77 -9.79 3.08
N VAL A 8 10.36 -9.57 1.93
CA VAL A 8 10.19 -8.37 1.11
C VAL A 8 9.38 -8.75 -0.13
N TRP A 9 8.31 -8.03 -0.34
CA TRP A 9 7.38 -8.26 -1.45
C TRP A 9 7.35 -7.02 -2.34
N LYS A 10 7.49 -7.22 -3.64
CA LYS A 10 7.45 -6.16 -4.64
C LYS A 10 6.06 -6.05 -5.24
N LEU A 11 5.57 -4.82 -5.38
CA LEU A 11 4.25 -4.55 -5.95
C LEU A 11 4.23 -4.93 -7.43
N VAL A 12 3.22 -5.72 -7.81
CA VAL A 12 2.96 -6.12 -9.19
C VAL A 12 1.83 -5.28 -9.78
N SER A 13 0.74 -5.13 -9.04
CA SER A 13 -0.42 -4.36 -9.51
C SER A 13 -1.20 -3.77 -8.35
N PHE A 14 -1.85 -2.66 -8.61
CA PHE A 14 -2.71 -1.97 -7.67
C PHE A 14 -3.95 -1.48 -8.43
N GLU A 15 -5.11 -2.03 -8.07
CA GLU A 15 -6.37 -1.75 -8.75
C GLU A 15 -7.45 -1.34 -7.76
N PHE A 16 -8.27 -0.37 -8.16
CA PHE A 16 -9.54 -0.11 -7.49
C PHE A 16 -10.66 -0.75 -8.30
N HIS A 17 -11.58 -1.41 -7.61
CA HIS A 17 -12.75 -2.03 -8.22
C HIS A 17 -14.03 -1.37 -7.70
N GLN A 18 -14.87 -0.93 -8.63
CA GLN A 18 -16.22 -0.43 -8.36
C GLN A 18 -17.16 -1.15 -9.32
N GLY A 19 -17.82 -2.21 -8.84
CA GLY A 19 -18.59 -3.09 -9.72
C GLY A 19 -17.68 -3.71 -10.77
N ASN A 20 -18.03 -3.49 -12.04
CA ASN A 20 -17.22 -3.99 -13.17
C ASN A 20 -16.14 -3.02 -13.60
N LYS A 21 -16.08 -1.83 -13.00
CA LYS A 21 -15.12 -0.81 -13.36
C LYS A 21 -13.82 -1.02 -12.58
N VAL A 22 -12.70 -1.03 -13.31
CA VAL A 22 -11.36 -1.14 -12.73
C VAL A 22 -10.59 0.13 -13.05
N THR A 23 -9.99 0.73 -12.04
CA THR A 23 -9.11 1.89 -12.20
C THR A 23 -7.76 1.62 -11.53
N TYR A 24 -6.75 2.38 -11.92
CA TYR A 24 -5.38 2.20 -11.46
C TYR A 24 -4.92 3.49 -10.77
N PRO A 25 -5.03 3.58 -9.43
CA PRO A 25 -4.77 4.85 -8.73
C PRO A 25 -3.33 5.33 -8.84
N LEU A 26 -2.37 4.42 -9.00
CA LEU A 26 -0.95 4.75 -9.17
C LEU A 26 -0.44 4.41 -10.57
N GLY A 27 -1.35 4.31 -11.56
CA GLY A 27 -1.01 3.98 -12.93
C GLY A 27 -0.91 2.47 -13.16
N ASP A 28 -0.56 2.09 -14.38
CA ASP A 28 -0.50 0.69 -14.80
C ASP A 28 0.78 -0.02 -14.36
N LYS A 29 1.81 0.73 -13.95
CA LYS A 29 3.09 0.18 -13.49
C LYS A 29 3.52 0.84 -12.18
N PRO A 30 2.74 0.65 -11.10
CA PRO A 30 3.13 1.22 -9.81
C PRO A 30 4.37 0.52 -9.29
N GLN A 31 5.12 1.21 -8.44
CA GLN A 31 6.28 0.64 -7.77
C GLN A 31 6.05 0.68 -6.27
N GLY A 32 6.57 -0.32 -5.59
CA GLY A 32 6.46 -0.33 -4.15
C GLY A 32 6.94 -1.64 -3.54
N TYR A 33 7.06 -1.59 -2.23
CA TYR A 33 7.42 -2.75 -1.43
C TYR A 33 6.53 -2.83 -0.21
N ILE A 34 6.19 -4.05 0.17
CA ILE A 34 5.67 -4.33 1.50
C ILE A 34 6.62 -5.30 2.17
N MET A 35 6.94 -5.02 3.43
CA MET A 35 7.87 -5.82 4.20
C MET A 35 7.17 -6.31 5.45
N TYR A 36 7.28 -7.61 5.71
CA TYR A 36 6.80 -8.22 6.94
C TYR A 36 7.98 -8.84 7.66
N LEU A 37 8.22 -8.40 8.87
CA LEU A 37 9.34 -8.88 9.66
C LEU A 37 8.89 -9.97 10.62
N SER A 38 9.80 -10.87 10.97
CA SER A 38 9.48 -11.99 11.89
C SER A 38 9.13 -11.53 13.29
N ASN A 39 9.53 -10.31 13.66
CA ASN A 39 9.23 -9.75 14.97
C ASN A 39 7.87 -9.05 15.06
N GLY A 40 7.04 -9.13 13.99
CA GLY A 40 5.69 -8.59 14.02
C GLY A 40 5.55 -7.16 13.50
N TYR A 41 6.60 -6.57 12.98
CA TYR A 41 6.54 -5.24 12.36
C TYR A 41 6.37 -5.35 10.85
N MET A 42 5.76 -4.34 10.26
CA MET A 42 5.57 -4.27 8.82
C MET A 42 5.71 -2.83 8.32
N SER A 43 6.01 -2.70 7.04
CA SER A 43 6.10 -1.39 6.39
C SER A 43 5.69 -1.53 4.93
N VAL A 44 4.95 -0.57 4.41
CA VAL A 44 4.52 -0.55 3.01
C VAL A 44 4.68 0.85 2.45
N HIS A 45 5.25 0.93 1.23
CA HIS A 45 5.42 2.17 0.50
C HIS A 45 5.15 1.91 -0.97
N MET A 46 4.33 2.76 -1.57
CA MET A 46 3.94 2.63 -2.97
C MET A 46 3.99 3.99 -3.64
N ILE A 47 4.45 4.02 -4.87
CA ILE A 47 4.51 5.24 -5.68
C ILE A 47 3.97 5.00 -7.08
N ALA A 48 3.48 6.05 -7.70
CA ALA A 48 3.20 6.04 -9.13
C ALA A 48 4.53 6.00 -9.91
N THR A 49 4.50 5.44 -11.11
CA THR A 49 5.69 5.29 -11.93
C THR A 49 6.29 6.65 -12.29
N GLU A 50 5.45 7.60 -12.65
CA GLU A 50 5.90 8.92 -13.05
C GLU A 50 5.58 9.93 -11.96
N ARG A 51 6.62 10.42 -11.30
CA ARG A 51 6.50 11.44 -10.27
C ARG A 51 7.37 12.63 -10.67
N LEU A 52 6.78 13.81 -10.66
CA LEU A 52 7.48 15.04 -11.01
C LEU A 52 8.43 15.42 -9.87
N GLN A 53 9.64 15.80 -10.26
CA GLN A 53 10.59 16.33 -9.28
C GLN A 53 10.23 17.76 -8.93
N PHE A 54 10.57 18.17 -7.72
CA PHE A 54 10.43 19.56 -7.28
C PHE A 54 11.47 20.41 -8.00
N ALA A 55 11.11 21.65 -8.28
CA ALA A 55 12.00 22.59 -8.94
C ALA A 55 13.24 22.91 -8.09
N VAL A 56 13.08 22.90 -6.77
CA VAL A 56 14.16 23.16 -5.81
C VAL A 56 14.46 21.87 -5.06
N ASN A 57 15.73 21.53 -4.94
CA ASN A 57 16.14 20.31 -4.22
C ASN A 57 16.15 20.56 -2.71
N ASP A 58 14.98 20.90 -2.19
CA ASP A 58 14.73 21.16 -0.77
C ASP A 58 13.39 20.53 -0.42
N HIS A 59 13.41 19.53 0.43
CA HIS A 59 12.22 18.80 0.84
C HIS A 59 11.10 19.68 1.39
N LEU A 60 11.46 20.78 2.03
CA LEU A 60 10.50 21.71 2.64
C LEU A 60 10.27 22.98 1.80
N GLY A 61 10.91 23.06 0.63
CA GLY A 61 10.87 24.26 -0.22
C GLY A 61 9.97 24.15 -1.43
N GLY A 62 9.00 23.22 -1.43
CA GLY A 62 8.10 23.06 -2.57
C GLY A 62 6.93 24.02 -2.57
N THR A 63 6.27 24.09 -3.73
CA THR A 63 5.00 24.80 -3.87
C THR A 63 3.85 23.91 -3.38
N LEU A 64 2.69 24.49 -3.14
CA LEU A 64 1.50 23.72 -2.76
C LEU A 64 1.13 22.69 -3.81
N GLU A 65 1.24 23.05 -5.08
CA GLU A 65 0.96 22.14 -6.19
C GLU A 65 1.93 20.96 -6.21
N GLU A 66 3.22 21.21 -6.00
CA GLU A 66 4.22 20.16 -5.92
C GLU A 66 3.94 19.19 -4.80
N TYR A 67 3.57 19.69 -3.62
CA TYR A 67 3.21 18.82 -2.49
C TYR A 67 1.93 18.03 -2.76
N ALA A 68 0.94 18.65 -3.42
CA ALA A 68 -0.29 17.96 -3.77
C ALA A 68 -0.02 16.79 -4.73
N ASP A 69 0.79 17.01 -5.75
CA ASP A 69 1.17 15.97 -6.70
C ASP A 69 1.96 14.84 -6.01
N ALA A 70 2.92 15.21 -5.17
CA ALA A 70 3.69 14.22 -4.41
C ALA A 70 2.78 13.38 -3.51
N GLY A 71 1.83 14.01 -2.84
CA GLY A 71 0.92 13.33 -1.94
C GLY A 71 -0.05 12.38 -2.65
N LYS A 72 -0.54 12.77 -3.83
CA LYS A 72 -1.47 11.95 -4.61
C LYS A 72 -0.80 10.76 -5.29
N THR A 73 0.51 10.78 -5.41
CA THR A 73 1.27 9.74 -6.09
C THR A 73 2.09 8.88 -5.13
N TYR A 74 1.73 8.91 -3.86
CA TYR A 74 2.41 8.16 -2.82
C TYR A 74 1.40 7.63 -1.80
N ALA A 75 1.62 6.40 -1.35
CA ALA A 75 0.89 5.83 -0.22
C ALA A 75 1.87 5.02 0.62
N GLY A 76 1.80 5.16 1.94
CA GLY A 76 2.71 4.41 2.78
C GLY A 76 2.40 4.53 4.26
N TYR A 77 2.73 3.46 4.98
CA TYR A 77 2.62 3.42 6.43
C TYR A 77 3.44 2.26 6.99
N CYS A 78 3.62 2.29 8.28
CA CYS A 78 4.24 1.18 8.99
C CYS A 78 3.57 0.98 10.36
N GLY A 79 3.83 -0.16 10.96
CA GLY A 79 3.32 -0.51 12.27
C GLY A 79 3.54 -2.00 12.54
N THR A 80 2.59 -2.64 13.19
CA THR A 80 2.65 -4.06 13.47
C THR A 80 1.61 -4.81 12.65
N TYR A 81 1.73 -6.14 12.58
CA TYR A 81 0.77 -6.95 11.84
C TYR A 81 0.47 -8.26 12.57
N GLU A 82 -0.70 -8.79 12.26
CA GLU A 82 -1.12 -10.11 12.71
C GLU A 82 -1.71 -10.87 11.54
N VAL A 83 -1.32 -12.12 11.36
CA VAL A 83 -1.89 -12.99 10.33
C VAL A 83 -2.93 -13.89 10.97
N ARG A 84 -4.12 -13.89 10.39
CA ARG A 84 -5.21 -14.76 10.79
C ARG A 84 -5.49 -15.76 9.67
N GLU A 85 -6.61 -16.47 9.74
CA GLU A 85 -6.91 -17.56 8.82
C GLU A 85 -6.92 -17.10 7.35
N ASP A 86 -7.67 -16.03 7.06
CA ASP A 86 -7.82 -15.50 5.71
C ASP A 86 -7.62 -13.99 5.63
N THR A 87 -7.18 -13.39 6.74
CA THR A 87 -6.95 -11.96 6.80
C THR A 87 -5.61 -11.66 7.45
N VAL A 88 -5.02 -10.54 7.07
CA VAL A 88 -3.90 -9.94 7.77
C VAL A 88 -4.35 -8.58 8.28
N ILE A 89 -4.00 -8.28 9.52
CA ILE A 89 -4.34 -7.02 10.16
C ILE A 89 -3.10 -6.16 10.22
N HIS A 90 -3.19 -4.95 9.68
CA HIS A 90 -2.14 -3.94 9.79
C HIS A 90 -2.55 -2.94 10.87
N ASN A 91 -1.76 -2.85 11.94
CA ASN A 91 -1.96 -1.83 12.96
C ASN A 91 -1.09 -0.64 12.60
N VAL A 92 -1.70 0.42 12.07
CA VAL A 92 -0.97 1.56 11.53
C VAL A 92 -0.51 2.47 12.66
N GLU A 93 0.79 2.68 12.77
CA GLU A 93 1.37 3.55 13.79
C GLU A 93 1.91 4.84 13.21
N VAL A 94 2.52 4.79 12.02
CA VAL A 94 3.04 5.95 11.32
C VAL A 94 2.54 5.88 9.89
N SER A 95 1.96 6.96 9.38
CA SER A 95 1.36 6.96 8.04
C SER A 95 1.59 8.30 7.36
N PHE A 96 1.78 8.24 6.04
CA PHE A 96 1.76 9.46 5.23
C PHE A 96 0.40 10.15 5.35
N PHE A 97 -0.71 9.41 5.18
CA PHE A 97 -2.04 9.98 5.33
C PHE A 97 -2.41 10.05 6.81
N PRO A 98 -2.55 11.26 7.37
CA PRO A 98 -2.71 11.40 8.83
C PRO A 98 -3.88 10.62 9.41
N ASN A 99 -4.97 10.50 8.67
CA ASN A 99 -6.20 9.85 9.17
C ASN A 99 -6.03 8.35 9.39
N TRP A 100 -4.98 7.73 8.83
CA TRP A 100 -4.76 6.29 9.02
C TRP A 100 -3.96 5.97 10.28
N THR A 101 -3.32 6.95 10.88
CA THR A 101 -2.55 6.73 12.12
C THR A 101 -3.49 6.27 13.23
N GLY A 102 -3.17 5.14 13.85
CA GLY A 102 -3.97 4.56 14.91
C GLY A 102 -5.12 3.68 14.43
N ILE A 103 -5.24 3.45 13.12
CA ILE A 103 -6.29 2.62 12.52
C ILE A 103 -5.77 1.19 12.36
N GLN A 104 -6.69 0.24 12.46
CA GLN A 104 -6.43 -1.14 12.05
C GLN A 104 -7.00 -1.35 10.66
N PHE A 105 -6.16 -1.79 9.73
CA PHE A 105 -6.63 -2.23 8.42
C PHE A 105 -6.73 -3.74 8.40
N ILE A 106 -7.92 -4.25 8.05
CA ILE A 106 -8.14 -5.66 7.84
C ILE A 106 -8.08 -5.91 6.34
N ARG A 107 -7.17 -6.79 5.92
CA ARG A 107 -6.98 -7.13 4.51
C ARG A 107 -7.23 -8.61 4.32
N HIS A 108 -8.10 -8.94 3.37
CA HIS A 108 -8.22 -10.33 2.93
C HIS A 108 -7.00 -10.69 2.11
N PHE A 109 -6.52 -11.91 2.23
CA PHE A 109 -5.33 -12.32 1.48
C PHE A 109 -5.52 -13.67 0.82
N LYS A 110 -4.80 -13.83 -0.28
CA LYS A 110 -4.53 -15.13 -0.90
C LYS A 110 -3.03 -15.24 -1.09
N LEU A 111 -2.48 -16.32 -0.60
CA LEU A 111 -1.05 -16.59 -0.69
C LEU A 111 -0.86 -17.85 -1.54
N ASP A 112 -0.20 -17.69 -2.69
CA ASP A 112 0.06 -18.77 -3.63
C ASP A 112 1.54 -18.75 -4.00
N GLY A 113 2.33 -19.57 -3.30
CA GLY A 113 3.79 -19.56 -3.47
C GLY A 113 4.38 -18.20 -3.15
N ASP A 114 5.00 -17.60 -4.16
CA ASP A 114 5.65 -16.29 -4.03
C ASP A 114 4.71 -15.13 -4.40
N MET A 115 3.42 -15.40 -4.59
CA MET A 115 2.46 -14.36 -4.92
C MET A 115 1.50 -14.15 -3.76
N LEU A 116 1.32 -12.89 -3.37
CA LEU A 116 0.40 -12.47 -2.32
C LEU A 116 -0.58 -11.48 -2.90
N THR A 117 -1.87 -11.77 -2.77
CA THR A 117 -2.92 -10.82 -3.13
C THR A 117 -3.58 -10.31 -1.87
N LEU A 118 -3.60 -8.99 -1.70
CA LEU A 118 -4.29 -8.33 -0.61
C LEU A 118 -5.48 -7.56 -1.18
N SER A 119 -6.63 -7.68 -0.52
CA SER A 119 -7.81 -6.91 -0.90
C SER A 119 -8.45 -6.25 0.31
N THR A 120 -9.10 -5.12 0.09
CA THR A 120 -9.73 -4.36 1.16
C THR A 120 -11.25 -4.57 1.17
N PRO A 121 -11.89 -4.41 2.33
CA PRO A 121 -13.33 -4.17 2.34
C PRO A 121 -13.63 -2.84 1.62
N PRO A 122 -14.90 -2.56 1.30
CA PRO A 122 -15.23 -1.27 0.67
C PRO A 122 -14.75 -0.09 1.50
N MET A 123 -14.05 0.85 0.84
CA MET A 123 -13.49 2.05 1.44
C MET A 123 -13.75 3.23 0.50
N LEU A 124 -13.70 4.45 1.04
CA LEU A 124 -13.83 5.66 0.23
C LEU A 124 -12.50 5.99 -0.44
N PHE A 125 -12.52 6.04 -1.75
CA PHE A 125 -11.43 6.55 -2.59
C PHE A 125 -12.03 7.49 -3.62
N GLU A 126 -11.56 8.72 -3.67
CA GLU A 126 -12.06 9.77 -4.59
C GLU A 126 -13.58 9.97 -4.45
N GLY A 127 -14.08 9.91 -3.23
CA GLY A 127 -15.51 10.12 -2.95
C GLY A 127 -16.42 8.95 -3.32
N LEU A 128 -15.87 7.83 -3.78
CA LEU A 128 -16.64 6.64 -4.17
C LEU A 128 -16.23 5.45 -3.32
N GLU A 129 -17.23 4.62 -2.99
CA GLU A 129 -16.97 3.38 -2.26
C GLU A 129 -16.41 2.33 -3.23
N GLN A 130 -15.21 1.88 -2.97
CA GLN A 130 -14.47 0.95 -3.84
C GLN A 130 -13.67 -0.04 -3.00
N THR A 131 -13.29 -1.16 -3.62
CA THR A 131 -12.35 -2.10 -3.03
C THR A 131 -11.00 -1.96 -3.73
N ALA A 132 -9.92 -2.12 -2.96
CA ALA A 132 -8.57 -2.13 -3.53
C ALA A 132 -8.06 -3.56 -3.61
N HIS A 133 -7.33 -3.85 -4.67
CA HIS A 133 -6.72 -5.16 -4.92
C HIS A 133 -5.26 -4.96 -5.28
N LEU A 134 -4.39 -5.52 -4.47
CA LEU A 134 -2.95 -5.37 -4.62
C LEU A 134 -2.32 -6.74 -4.75
N VAL A 135 -1.48 -6.89 -5.78
CA VAL A 135 -0.75 -8.13 -6.00
C VAL A 135 0.73 -7.85 -5.76
N TRP A 136 1.35 -8.73 -4.98
CA TRP A 136 2.74 -8.62 -4.56
C TRP A 136 3.49 -9.90 -4.91
N GLN A 137 4.75 -9.78 -5.25
CA GLN A 137 5.64 -10.90 -5.49
C GLN A 137 6.80 -10.89 -4.51
N LYS A 138 7.05 -12.01 -3.85
CA LYS A 138 8.16 -12.13 -2.90
C LYS A 138 9.48 -12.10 -3.64
N ILE A 139 10.38 -11.23 -3.20
CA ILE A 139 11.70 -11.05 -3.82
C ILE A 139 12.85 -11.36 -2.85
N ALA A 140 12.57 -11.40 -1.56
CA ALA A 140 13.59 -11.70 -0.54
C ALA A 140 12.92 -12.21 0.74
N ASN A 141 13.63 -13.03 1.47
CA ASN A 141 13.18 -13.55 2.77
C ASN A 141 13.56 -12.63 3.92
#